data_79ac297bc0979abcad126d90ed4bcf4a
#
_entry.id   79ac297bc0979abcad126d90ed4bcf4a
#
_cell.length_a   1.000
_cell.length_b   1.000
_cell.length_c   1.000
_cell.angle_alpha   90.00
_cell.angle_beta   90.00
_cell.angle_gamma   90.00
#
_symmetry.space_group_name_H-M   'P 1'
#
loop_
_entity.id
_entity.type
_entity.pdbx_description
1 polymer ?
#
loop_
_entity_poly.entity_id
_entity_poly.type
_entity_poly.pdbx_seq_one_letter_code
_entity_poly.pdbx_strand_id
1 'polypeptide(L)'
;MSDTFSPDDVKFMQLALELAAKGQYTTAPNPSVGCVLVKNGEIVGKGFHFKAGQPHAERVALADAGEKAKGATAYVTLEPCSHYGRTPPCALGLIEAGVSRVVAAMADPNPQVAGKGLKMLADAGIPSAVNLLNEQAEALNKGFLKRMRTGKPYVQLKLAMSLDGRTAMASGESKWITGDVARADVQKMRAKATALLSTSATVLADDPSLNVRWNQFPDDLKAEYAEDTVRQPIRIILDSKNRVQPSHQLFHTHSPVWLVGSIPRDMSVFPDFCEQMLLPENYDFDLLMTELGKRQVNSIWVEAGANLAGSLIEQHAVDELIIYVAPKLLGDNARGLCQLPHLEKLADAPLWQLQECERIGDDLKLSYLPNLLIKE
;
A
#
# COMPACT_ATOMS: atom_id res chain seq x y z
N MET A 1 -22.82 10.93 22.42
CA MET A 1 -23.02 9.62 23.06
C MET A 1 -22.06 8.67 22.35
N SER A 2 -21.17 7.97 23.08
CA SER A 2 -20.33 6.96 22.45
C SER A 2 -21.22 5.82 21.97
N ASP A 3 -21.20 5.51 20.69
CA ASP A 3 -21.91 4.35 20.16
C ASP A 3 -21.43 3.11 20.89
N THR A 4 -22.31 2.47 21.65
CA THR A 4 -21.97 1.23 22.34
C THR A 4 -22.20 0.08 21.38
N PHE A 5 -21.11 -0.50 20.87
CA PHE A 5 -21.17 -1.64 19.96
C PHE A 5 -21.35 -2.95 20.74
N SER A 6 -22.17 -3.84 20.23
CA SER A 6 -22.35 -5.17 20.78
C SER A 6 -21.20 -6.10 20.40
N PRO A 7 -21.01 -7.23 21.14
CA PRO A 7 -20.06 -8.27 20.71
C PRO A 7 -20.31 -8.80 19.30
N ASP A 8 -21.60 -8.87 18.88
CA ASP A 8 -21.95 -9.29 17.53
C ASP A 8 -21.55 -8.24 16.48
N ASP A 9 -21.69 -6.94 16.77
CA ASP A 9 -21.19 -5.87 15.89
C ASP A 9 -19.69 -6.05 15.65
N VAL A 10 -18.90 -6.30 16.71
CA VAL A 10 -17.44 -6.54 16.61
C VAL A 10 -17.15 -7.76 15.75
N LYS A 11 -17.84 -8.88 15.98
CA LYS A 11 -17.66 -10.11 15.22
C LYS A 11 -17.92 -9.93 13.72
N PHE A 12 -19.01 -9.27 13.35
CA PHE A 12 -19.35 -9.10 11.94
C PHE A 12 -18.49 -8.04 11.26
N MET A 13 -18.04 -7.01 11.97
CA MET A 13 -17.08 -6.06 11.44
C MET A 13 -15.71 -6.72 11.24
N GLN A 14 -15.28 -7.60 12.15
CA GLN A 14 -14.04 -8.39 11.98
C GLN A 14 -14.09 -9.21 10.69
N LEU A 15 -15.21 -9.89 10.42
CA LEU A 15 -15.39 -10.62 9.16
C LEU A 15 -15.37 -9.69 7.93
N ALA A 16 -15.95 -8.49 8.03
CA ALA A 16 -15.88 -7.51 6.94
C ALA A 16 -14.42 -7.06 6.68
N LEU A 17 -13.60 -6.90 7.75
CA LEU A 17 -12.18 -6.59 7.63
C LEU A 17 -11.37 -7.73 6.99
N GLU A 18 -11.68 -8.98 7.34
CA GLU A 18 -11.07 -10.16 6.71
C GLU A 18 -11.40 -10.23 5.21
N LEU A 19 -12.64 -9.92 4.83
CA LEU A 19 -13.02 -9.81 3.42
C LEU A 19 -12.31 -8.65 2.72
N ALA A 20 -12.19 -7.48 3.38
CA ALA A 20 -11.48 -6.35 2.83
C ALA A 20 -10.00 -6.68 2.54
N ALA A 21 -9.34 -7.43 3.43
CA ALA A 21 -7.96 -7.85 3.26
C ALA A 21 -7.71 -8.62 1.95
N LYS A 22 -8.72 -9.33 1.43
CA LYS A 22 -8.66 -10.01 0.13
C LYS A 22 -8.51 -9.05 -1.06
N GLY A 23 -8.83 -7.77 -0.92
CA GLY A 23 -8.63 -6.77 -1.97
C GLY A 23 -7.21 -6.23 -2.08
N GLN A 24 -6.31 -6.48 -1.11
CA GLN A 24 -5.00 -5.80 -1.02
C GLN A 24 -4.07 -5.97 -2.23
N TYR A 25 -4.22 -7.05 -2.99
CA TYR A 25 -3.37 -7.33 -4.16
C TYR A 25 -3.97 -6.86 -5.50
N THR A 26 -5.21 -6.40 -5.49
CA THR A 26 -5.99 -6.21 -6.73
C THR A 26 -6.68 -4.86 -6.85
N THR A 27 -7.05 -4.19 -5.74
CA THR A 27 -7.94 -3.02 -5.74
C THR A 27 -7.28 -1.70 -6.14
N ALA A 28 -5.96 -1.53 -5.92
CA ALA A 28 -5.32 -0.22 -6.14
C ALA A 28 -5.62 0.36 -7.55
N PRO A 29 -5.92 1.67 -7.66
CA PRO A 29 -5.80 2.73 -6.65
C PRO A 29 -7.00 2.87 -5.69
N ASN A 30 -8.01 2.01 -5.77
CA ASN A 30 -9.16 2.02 -4.86
C ASN A 30 -8.78 1.44 -3.48
N PRO A 31 -9.51 1.80 -2.41
CA PRO A 31 -9.32 1.18 -1.10
C PRO A 31 -9.80 -0.27 -1.08
N SER A 32 -9.21 -1.06 -0.19
CA SER A 32 -9.69 -2.41 0.15
C SER A 32 -10.88 -2.30 1.08
N VAL A 33 -12.06 -2.71 0.62
CA VAL A 33 -13.32 -2.61 1.36
C VAL A 33 -14.01 -3.96 1.39
N GLY A 34 -14.58 -4.31 2.55
CA GLY A 34 -15.42 -5.48 2.77
C GLY A 34 -16.78 -5.07 3.32
N CYS A 35 -17.80 -5.87 3.03
CA CYS A 35 -19.16 -5.68 3.50
C CYS A 35 -19.79 -7.01 3.89
N VAL A 36 -20.48 -7.02 5.04
CA VAL A 36 -21.29 -8.17 5.53
C VAL A 36 -22.68 -7.68 5.86
N LEU A 37 -23.68 -8.36 5.35
CA LEU A 37 -25.09 -8.12 5.65
C LEU A 37 -25.60 -9.19 6.62
N VAL A 38 -26.19 -8.76 7.73
CA VAL A 38 -26.66 -9.65 8.81
C VAL A 38 -28.13 -9.38 9.12
N LYS A 39 -28.92 -10.42 9.20
CA LYS A 39 -30.34 -10.36 9.58
C LYS A 39 -30.63 -11.41 10.62
N ASN A 40 -31.21 -11.02 11.77
CA ASN A 40 -31.53 -11.91 12.88
C ASN A 40 -30.33 -12.76 13.37
N GLY A 41 -29.11 -12.18 13.38
CA GLY A 41 -27.89 -12.86 13.78
C GLY A 41 -27.26 -13.76 12.71
N GLU A 42 -27.90 -13.92 11.55
CA GLU A 42 -27.39 -14.73 10.44
C GLU A 42 -26.82 -13.85 9.32
N ILE A 43 -25.70 -14.29 8.73
CA ILE A 43 -25.10 -13.66 7.56
C ILE A 43 -25.98 -13.99 6.35
N VAL A 44 -26.55 -12.95 5.71
CA VAL A 44 -27.39 -13.08 4.54
C VAL A 44 -26.70 -12.67 3.24
N GLY A 45 -25.59 -11.95 3.34
CA GLY A 45 -24.74 -11.60 2.19
C GLY A 45 -23.39 -11.09 2.61
N LYS A 46 -22.38 -11.30 1.78
CA LYS A 46 -21.00 -10.87 1.99
C LYS A 46 -20.35 -10.48 0.69
N GLY A 47 -19.43 -9.54 0.74
CA GLY A 47 -18.68 -9.10 -0.43
C GLY A 47 -17.45 -8.29 -0.08
N PHE A 48 -16.55 -8.19 -1.03
CA PHE A 48 -15.42 -7.27 -0.97
C PHE A 48 -15.16 -6.66 -2.34
N HIS A 49 -14.50 -5.50 -2.35
CA HIS A 49 -14.08 -4.87 -3.59
C HIS A 49 -12.86 -5.61 -4.15
N PHE A 50 -13.04 -6.28 -5.30
CA PHE A 50 -11.99 -7.11 -5.87
C PHE A 50 -10.99 -6.30 -6.71
N LYS A 51 -11.48 -5.40 -7.60
CA LYS A 51 -10.62 -4.67 -8.55
C LYS A 51 -11.22 -3.32 -8.93
N ALA A 52 -10.35 -2.31 -9.12
CA ALA A 52 -10.78 -1.00 -9.61
C ALA A 52 -11.59 -1.10 -10.89
N GLY A 53 -12.75 -0.43 -10.91
CA GLY A 53 -13.72 -0.50 -12.02
C GLY A 53 -14.77 -1.62 -11.92
N GLN A 54 -14.63 -2.54 -10.98
CA GLN A 54 -15.64 -3.57 -10.65
C GLN A 54 -16.56 -3.09 -9.51
N PRO A 55 -17.66 -3.83 -9.19
CA PRO A 55 -18.57 -3.50 -8.11
C PRO A 55 -17.87 -3.31 -6.76
N HIS A 56 -18.34 -2.34 -5.98
CA HIS A 56 -17.90 -2.14 -4.60
C HIS A 56 -18.42 -3.25 -3.68
N ALA A 57 -17.82 -3.38 -2.49
CA ALA A 57 -18.12 -4.43 -1.52
C ALA A 57 -19.62 -4.52 -1.17
N GLU A 58 -20.26 -3.37 -0.97
CA GLU A 58 -21.69 -3.28 -0.64
C GLU A 58 -22.55 -3.82 -1.78
N ARG A 59 -22.20 -3.51 -3.03
CA ARG A 59 -22.92 -4.02 -4.21
C ARG A 59 -22.78 -5.54 -4.37
N VAL A 60 -21.59 -6.07 -4.07
CA VAL A 60 -21.35 -7.53 -4.07
C VAL A 60 -22.16 -8.18 -2.97
N ALA A 61 -22.14 -7.64 -1.74
CA ALA A 61 -22.88 -8.17 -0.60
C ALA A 61 -24.41 -8.11 -0.81
N LEU A 62 -24.91 -7.01 -1.41
CA LEU A 62 -26.32 -6.87 -1.75
C LEU A 62 -26.76 -7.90 -2.82
N ALA A 63 -25.93 -8.13 -3.82
CA ALA A 63 -26.21 -9.15 -4.85
C ALA A 63 -26.23 -10.57 -4.27
N ASP A 64 -25.33 -10.86 -3.31
CA ASP A 64 -25.29 -12.15 -2.61
C ASP A 64 -26.52 -12.33 -1.69
N ALA A 65 -26.97 -11.28 -1.01
CA ALA A 65 -28.13 -11.33 -0.12
C ALA A 65 -29.47 -11.43 -0.85
N GLY A 66 -29.59 -10.80 -2.02
CA GLY A 66 -30.86 -10.65 -2.74
C GLY A 66 -31.95 -10.02 -1.83
N GLU A 67 -33.17 -10.55 -1.84
CA GLU A 67 -34.30 -10.07 -1.04
C GLU A 67 -34.09 -10.13 0.48
N LYS A 68 -33.12 -10.94 0.95
CA LYS A 68 -32.79 -11.05 2.37
C LYS A 68 -32.11 -9.77 2.92
N ALA A 69 -31.60 -8.90 2.04
CA ALA A 69 -31.00 -7.63 2.42
C ALA A 69 -31.97 -6.70 3.15
N LYS A 70 -33.27 -6.80 2.82
CA LYS A 70 -34.31 -6.00 3.46
C LYS A 70 -34.40 -6.27 4.95
N GLY A 71 -34.22 -5.21 5.76
CA GLY A 71 -34.20 -5.28 7.23
C GLY A 71 -32.87 -5.79 7.82
N ALA A 72 -31.82 -6.05 7.02
CA ALA A 72 -30.51 -6.44 7.50
C ALA A 72 -29.72 -5.25 8.07
N THR A 73 -28.74 -5.53 8.93
CA THR A 73 -27.66 -4.59 9.29
C THR A 73 -26.48 -4.78 8.34
N ALA A 74 -25.98 -3.69 7.76
CA ALA A 74 -24.77 -3.69 6.92
C ALA A 74 -23.54 -3.29 7.74
N TYR A 75 -22.53 -4.15 7.79
CA TYR A 75 -21.20 -3.87 8.34
C TYR A 75 -20.25 -3.62 7.19
N VAL A 76 -19.69 -2.42 7.10
CA VAL A 76 -18.80 -2.01 6.01
C VAL A 76 -17.52 -1.39 6.56
N THR A 77 -16.36 -1.73 5.99
CA THR A 77 -15.08 -1.31 6.55
C THR A 77 -14.70 0.14 6.23
N LEU A 78 -15.45 0.81 5.35
CA LEU A 78 -15.32 2.22 5.00
C LEU A 78 -16.71 2.81 4.77
N GLU A 79 -16.88 4.10 5.05
CA GLU A 79 -18.12 4.83 4.75
C GLU A 79 -18.63 4.54 3.34
N PRO A 80 -19.91 4.14 3.15
CA PRO A 80 -20.49 3.91 1.82
C PRO A 80 -20.42 5.15 0.94
N CYS A 81 -19.93 5.01 -0.28
CA CYS A 81 -19.77 6.13 -1.19
C CYS A 81 -21.10 6.83 -1.54
N SER A 82 -21.03 8.16 -1.75
CA SER A 82 -22.19 9.05 -1.99
C SER A 82 -22.21 9.64 -3.39
N HIS A 83 -21.16 9.46 -4.19
CA HIS A 83 -21.05 10.07 -5.52
C HIS A 83 -21.32 9.06 -6.64
N TYR A 84 -21.83 9.55 -7.76
CA TYR A 84 -21.96 8.80 -8.99
C TYR A 84 -20.57 8.69 -9.65
N GLY A 85 -20.04 7.49 -9.72
CA GLY A 85 -18.88 7.15 -10.49
C GLY A 85 -19.28 6.35 -11.74
N ARG A 86 -18.63 5.20 -11.96
CA ARG A 86 -19.08 4.23 -12.98
C ARG A 86 -20.36 3.49 -12.59
N THR A 87 -20.66 3.47 -11.29
CA THR A 87 -21.85 2.85 -10.69
C THR A 87 -22.56 3.86 -9.79
N PRO A 88 -23.88 3.67 -9.52
CA PRO A 88 -24.58 4.48 -8.53
C PRO A 88 -23.98 4.37 -7.13
N PRO A 89 -24.14 5.37 -6.26
CA PRO A 89 -23.61 5.39 -4.90
C PRO A 89 -23.98 4.13 -4.10
N CYS A 90 -23.05 3.62 -3.30
CA CYS A 90 -23.32 2.46 -2.43
C CYS A 90 -24.34 2.80 -1.34
N ALA A 91 -24.30 4.03 -0.79
CA ALA A 91 -25.33 4.49 0.16
C ALA A 91 -26.74 4.40 -0.43
N LEU A 92 -26.94 4.81 -1.68
CA LEU A 92 -28.21 4.67 -2.38
C LEU A 92 -28.63 3.19 -2.52
N GLY A 93 -27.68 2.31 -2.88
CA GLY A 93 -27.96 0.89 -3.00
C GLY A 93 -28.41 0.23 -1.69
N LEU A 94 -27.82 0.61 -0.57
CA LEU A 94 -28.22 0.14 0.75
C LEU A 94 -29.62 0.66 1.11
N ILE A 95 -29.94 1.92 0.77
CA ILE A 95 -31.27 2.52 0.96
C ILE A 95 -32.34 1.78 0.14
N GLU A 96 -32.07 1.58 -1.16
CA GLU A 96 -33.00 0.90 -2.08
C GLU A 96 -33.25 -0.56 -1.67
N ALA A 97 -32.22 -1.24 -1.14
CA ALA A 97 -32.34 -2.59 -0.60
C ALA A 97 -33.10 -2.68 0.74
N GLY A 98 -33.37 -1.53 1.36
CA GLY A 98 -34.14 -1.44 2.62
C GLY A 98 -33.40 -2.02 3.82
N VAL A 99 -32.06 -1.83 3.93
CA VAL A 99 -31.33 -2.22 5.14
C VAL A 99 -31.84 -1.42 6.34
N SER A 100 -31.80 -2.01 7.53
CA SER A 100 -32.33 -1.39 8.75
C SER A 100 -31.30 -0.57 9.54
N ARG A 101 -30.00 -0.82 9.34
CA ARG A 101 -28.88 -0.17 10.03
C ARG A 101 -27.61 -0.30 9.23
N VAL A 102 -26.71 0.67 9.34
CA VAL A 102 -25.35 0.61 8.77
C VAL A 102 -24.34 0.86 9.87
N VAL A 103 -23.31 0.00 9.96
CA VAL A 103 -22.15 0.17 10.84
C VAL A 103 -20.91 0.27 9.95
N ALA A 104 -20.21 1.40 10.02
CA ALA A 104 -18.98 1.63 9.28
C ALA A 104 -17.77 1.57 10.23
N ALA A 105 -16.69 0.91 9.81
CA ALA A 105 -15.46 0.89 10.61
C ALA A 105 -14.81 2.27 10.68
N MET A 106 -14.92 3.08 9.62
CA MET A 106 -14.36 4.42 9.57
C MET A 106 -15.14 5.32 8.61
N ALA A 107 -15.07 6.64 8.85
CA ALA A 107 -15.50 7.63 7.88
C ALA A 107 -14.48 7.73 6.72
N ASP A 108 -14.96 8.05 5.53
CA ASP A 108 -14.06 8.23 4.38
C ASP A 108 -13.40 9.63 4.45
N PRO A 109 -12.05 9.73 4.49
CA PRO A 109 -11.37 11.02 4.48
C PRO A 109 -11.40 11.72 3.11
N ASN A 110 -11.86 11.05 2.06
CA ASN A 110 -11.98 11.65 0.72
C ASN A 110 -12.97 12.82 0.76
N PRO A 111 -12.57 14.08 0.44
CA PRO A 111 -13.46 15.24 0.48
C PRO A 111 -14.72 15.11 -0.39
N GLN A 112 -14.71 14.22 -1.38
CA GLN A 112 -15.86 13.95 -2.22
C GLN A 112 -16.92 13.10 -1.49
N VAL A 113 -16.54 12.30 -0.50
CA VAL A 113 -17.41 11.42 0.30
C VAL A 113 -17.64 12.00 1.69
N ALA A 114 -16.66 12.09 2.52
CA ALA A 114 -16.53 12.74 3.83
C ALA A 114 -17.88 13.04 4.55
N GLY A 115 -18.53 12.02 5.08
CA GLY A 115 -19.82 12.12 5.80
C GLY A 115 -21.06 12.21 4.92
N LYS A 116 -20.93 12.34 3.60
CA LYS A 116 -22.09 12.48 2.69
C LYS A 116 -22.85 11.16 2.54
N GLY A 117 -22.15 10.01 2.56
CA GLY A 117 -22.77 8.70 2.51
C GLY A 117 -23.62 8.43 3.77
N LEU A 118 -23.05 8.75 4.94
CA LEU A 118 -23.74 8.66 6.22
C LEU A 118 -24.95 9.61 6.28
N LYS A 119 -24.80 10.83 5.75
CA LYS A 119 -25.90 11.79 5.64
C LYS A 119 -27.03 11.26 4.75
N MET A 120 -26.74 10.66 3.60
CA MET A 120 -27.77 10.06 2.74
C MET A 120 -28.55 8.97 3.46
N LEU A 121 -27.88 8.12 4.25
CA LEU A 121 -28.53 7.10 5.08
C LEU A 121 -29.43 7.73 6.14
N ALA A 122 -28.94 8.75 6.84
CA ALA A 122 -29.72 9.47 7.87
C ALA A 122 -30.96 10.16 7.28
N ASP A 123 -30.81 10.84 6.12
CA ASP A 123 -31.93 11.50 5.41
C ASP A 123 -32.99 10.48 4.96
N ALA A 124 -32.61 9.21 4.72
CA ALA A 124 -33.52 8.10 4.43
C ALA A 124 -34.05 7.38 5.68
N GLY A 125 -33.74 7.87 6.89
CA GLY A 125 -34.20 7.28 8.16
C GLY A 125 -33.46 5.99 8.57
N ILE A 126 -32.28 5.69 7.97
CA ILE A 126 -31.45 4.53 8.31
C ILE A 126 -30.41 4.94 9.35
N PRO A 127 -30.48 4.42 10.59
CA PRO A 127 -29.51 4.70 11.62
C PRO A 127 -28.12 4.16 11.21
N SER A 128 -27.07 4.94 11.47
CA SER A 128 -25.70 4.55 11.21
C SER A 128 -24.81 4.79 12.43
N ALA A 129 -23.81 3.92 12.62
CA ALA A 129 -22.75 4.05 13.62
C ALA A 129 -21.37 3.93 12.94
N VAL A 130 -20.36 4.62 13.49
CA VAL A 130 -19.02 4.73 12.89
C VAL A 130 -17.95 4.47 13.93
N ASN A 131 -16.72 4.18 13.49
CA ASN A 131 -15.54 3.95 14.31
C ASN A 131 -15.49 2.58 15.02
N LEU A 132 -16.16 1.58 14.51
CA LEU A 132 -16.00 0.20 15.01
C LEU A 132 -14.77 -0.45 14.37
N LEU A 133 -13.76 -0.79 15.18
CA LEU A 133 -12.47 -1.34 14.74
C LEU A 133 -11.73 -0.42 13.75
N ASN A 134 -11.80 0.90 13.98
CA ASN A 134 -11.24 1.93 13.10
C ASN A 134 -9.75 1.71 12.82
N GLU A 135 -8.94 1.42 13.82
CA GLU A 135 -7.49 1.22 13.67
C GLU A 135 -7.17 0.07 12.71
N GLN A 136 -7.93 -1.03 12.77
CA GLN A 136 -7.75 -2.17 11.87
C GLN A 136 -8.14 -1.80 10.44
N ALA A 137 -9.21 -1.02 10.24
CA ALA A 137 -9.62 -0.55 8.92
C ALA A 137 -8.60 0.42 8.32
N GLU A 138 -8.04 1.32 9.12
CA GLU A 138 -6.96 2.22 8.71
C GLU A 138 -5.70 1.45 8.31
N ALA A 139 -5.32 0.43 9.07
CA ALA A 139 -4.15 -0.40 8.79
C ALA A 139 -4.22 -1.08 7.41
N LEU A 140 -5.42 -1.48 6.96
CA LEU A 140 -5.64 -2.06 5.63
C LEU A 140 -5.46 -1.04 4.49
N ASN A 141 -5.67 0.25 4.75
CA ASN A 141 -5.78 1.28 3.72
C ASN A 141 -4.80 2.45 3.92
N LYS A 142 -3.67 2.26 4.64
CA LYS A 142 -2.69 3.32 4.99
C LYS A 142 -2.36 4.24 3.80
N GLY A 143 -2.08 3.66 2.64
CA GLY A 143 -1.70 4.40 1.44
C GLY A 143 -2.85 5.26 0.88
N PHE A 144 -4.04 4.68 0.73
CA PHE A 144 -5.22 5.42 0.29
C PHE A 144 -5.54 6.58 1.24
N LEU A 145 -5.57 6.31 2.53
CA LEU A 145 -5.89 7.29 3.56
C LEU A 145 -4.89 8.44 3.61
N LYS A 146 -3.58 8.13 3.56
CA LYS A 146 -2.56 9.18 3.51
C LYS A 146 -2.74 10.06 2.28
N ARG A 147 -2.92 9.47 1.10
CA ARG A 147 -3.12 10.25 -0.12
C ARG A 147 -4.38 11.13 -0.06
N MET A 148 -5.48 10.63 0.49
CA MET A 148 -6.70 11.43 0.64
C MET A 148 -6.52 12.59 1.63
N ARG A 149 -5.78 12.38 2.73
CA ARG A 149 -5.54 13.37 3.78
C ARG A 149 -4.47 14.42 3.39
N THR A 150 -3.44 14.01 2.64
CA THR A 150 -2.23 14.85 2.41
C THR A 150 -1.92 15.12 0.95
N GLY A 151 -2.57 14.44 0.01
CA GLY A 151 -2.23 14.46 -1.40
C GLY A 151 -0.98 13.66 -1.77
N LYS A 152 -0.31 12.98 -0.83
CA LYS A 152 0.95 12.26 -1.02
C LYS A 152 0.81 10.77 -0.74
N PRO A 153 1.59 9.88 -1.41
CA PRO A 153 1.59 8.45 -1.14
C PRO A 153 2.19 8.09 0.22
N TYR A 154 1.87 6.90 0.71
CA TYR A 154 2.51 6.26 1.86
C TYR A 154 3.80 5.58 1.43
N VAL A 155 4.94 5.95 2.01
CA VAL A 155 6.28 5.51 1.59
C VAL A 155 6.81 4.46 2.57
N GLN A 156 6.99 3.23 2.07
CA GLN A 156 7.60 2.12 2.79
C GLN A 156 9.02 1.91 2.27
N LEU A 157 10.04 2.22 3.08
CA LEU A 157 11.44 1.98 2.75
C LEU A 157 11.82 0.58 3.19
N LYS A 158 12.12 -0.29 2.23
CA LYS A 158 12.62 -1.64 2.50
C LYS A 158 14.13 -1.71 2.42
N LEU A 159 14.73 -2.24 3.47
CA LEU A 159 16.15 -2.56 3.51
C LEU A 159 16.37 -4.04 3.86
N ALA A 160 17.51 -4.58 3.46
CA ALA A 160 17.95 -5.92 3.86
C ALA A 160 19.39 -5.83 4.35
N MET A 161 19.67 -6.42 5.51
CA MET A 161 20.99 -6.33 6.12
C MET A 161 21.42 -7.65 6.79
N SER A 162 22.73 -7.77 7.00
CA SER A 162 23.31 -8.76 7.91
C SER A 162 23.15 -8.34 9.38
N LEU A 163 23.50 -9.21 10.33
CA LEU A 163 23.46 -8.92 11.77
C LEU A 163 24.35 -7.72 12.16
N ASP A 164 25.42 -7.47 11.43
CA ASP A 164 26.32 -6.32 11.60
C ASP A 164 25.93 -5.10 10.76
N GLY A 165 24.68 -5.03 10.26
CA GLY A 165 24.11 -3.86 9.60
C GLY A 165 24.66 -3.58 8.19
N ARG A 166 25.05 -4.61 7.45
CA ARG A 166 25.66 -4.49 6.12
C ARG A 166 24.70 -4.95 5.01
N THR A 167 24.74 -4.26 3.87
CA THR A 167 23.80 -4.47 2.75
C THR A 167 24.47 -5.06 1.50
N ALA A 168 25.80 -5.06 1.44
CA ALA A 168 26.60 -5.66 0.38
C ALA A 168 28.05 -5.82 0.84
N MET A 169 28.80 -6.71 0.22
CA MET A 169 30.25 -6.79 0.37
C MET A 169 30.94 -5.52 -0.17
N ALA A 170 32.19 -5.30 0.20
CA ALA A 170 33.00 -4.20 -0.36
C ALA A 170 33.10 -4.26 -1.89
N SER A 171 33.11 -5.46 -2.47
CA SER A 171 33.08 -5.71 -3.91
C SER A 171 31.79 -5.27 -4.59
N GLY A 172 30.70 -5.07 -3.80
CA GLY A 172 29.36 -4.83 -4.31
C GLY A 172 28.48 -6.07 -4.40
N GLU A 173 29.01 -7.26 -4.13
CA GLU A 173 28.22 -8.49 -4.08
C GLU A 173 27.16 -8.38 -2.97
N SER A 174 25.87 -8.58 -3.34
CA SER A 174 24.71 -8.46 -2.44
C SER A 174 23.69 -9.60 -2.59
N LYS A 175 23.85 -10.46 -3.58
CA LYS A 175 22.93 -11.57 -3.87
C LYS A 175 23.48 -12.88 -3.28
N TRP A 176 22.80 -13.54 -2.33
CA TRP A 176 21.57 -13.10 -1.62
C TRP A 176 21.89 -12.94 -0.13
N ILE A 177 21.54 -11.78 0.45
CA ILE A 177 21.70 -11.55 1.88
C ILE A 177 20.65 -12.37 2.63
N THR A 178 19.38 -12.16 2.32
CA THR A 178 18.23 -12.80 2.96
C THR A 178 17.82 -14.10 2.30
N GLY A 179 17.13 -14.97 3.04
CA GLY A 179 16.65 -16.28 2.60
C GLY A 179 15.45 -16.22 1.64
N ASP A 180 15.06 -17.39 1.14
CA ASP A 180 13.97 -17.52 0.15
C ASP A 180 12.61 -17.08 0.69
N VAL A 181 12.32 -17.38 1.95
CA VAL A 181 11.06 -17.03 2.61
C VAL A 181 10.90 -15.51 2.72
N ALA A 182 11.97 -14.79 3.09
CA ALA A 182 11.98 -13.33 3.13
C ALA A 182 11.81 -12.72 1.72
N ARG A 183 12.44 -13.33 0.70
CA ARG A 183 12.26 -12.89 -0.70
C ARG A 183 10.83 -13.13 -1.20
N ALA A 184 10.18 -14.21 -0.79
CA ALA A 184 8.76 -14.45 -1.08
C ALA A 184 7.86 -13.42 -0.39
N ASP A 185 8.17 -13.02 0.85
CA ASP A 185 7.44 -11.94 1.55
C ASP A 185 7.58 -10.61 0.81
N VAL A 186 8.78 -10.26 0.31
CA VAL A 186 8.98 -9.08 -0.53
C VAL A 186 8.07 -9.08 -1.77
N GLN A 187 7.78 -10.24 -2.39
CA GLN A 187 6.84 -10.29 -3.52
C GLN A 187 5.41 -9.92 -3.09
N LYS A 188 4.97 -10.34 -1.90
CA LYS A 188 3.68 -9.91 -1.34
C LYS A 188 3.63 -8.39 -1.12
N MET A 189 4.70 -7.82 -0.57
CA MET A 189 4.79 -6.37 -0.33
C MET A 189 4.77 -5.58 -1.65
N ARG A 190 5.49 -6.04 -2.67
CA ARG A 190 5.44 -5.46 -4.02
C ARG A 190 4.03 -5.48 -4.61
N ALA A 191 3.30 -6.58 -4.45
CA ALA A 191 1.93 -6.72 -4.97
C ALA A 191 0.93 -5.81 -4.25
N LYS A 192 1.12 -5.54 -2.95
CA LYS A 192 0.30 -4.61 -2.18
C LYS A 192 0.56 -3.15 -2.55
N ALA A 193 1.79 -2.79 -2.92
CA ALA A 193 2.16 -1.42 -3.23
C ALA A 193 1.57 -0.93 -4.57
N THR A 194 1.15 0.33 -4.65
CA THR A 194 0.72 0.94 -5.91
C THR A 194 1.90 1.12 -6.86
N ALA A 195 3.05 1.50 -6.31
CA ALA A 195 4.28 1.69 -7.08
C ALA A 195 5.49 1.11 -6.34
N LEU A 196 6.52 0.74 -7.12
CA LEU A 196 7.85 0.38 -6.65
C LEU A 196 8.81 1.48 -7.08
N LEU A 197 9.55 2.06 -6.14
CA LEU A 197 10.55 3.09 -6.39
C LEU A 197 11.96 2.51 -6.29
N SER A 198 12.77 2.76 -7.32
CA SER A 198 14.18 2.41 -7.35
C SER A 198 15.02 3.47 -8.08
N THR A 199 16.28 3.18 -8.36
CA THR A 199 17.20 4.11 -9.03
C THR A 199 17.84 3.50 -10.27
N SER A 200 18.30 4.36 -11.19
CA SER A 200 19.13 3.92 -12.31
C SER A 200 20.42 3.24 -11.85
N ALA A 201 20.96 3.58 -10.67
CA ALA A 201 22.13 2.89 -10.13
C ALA A 201 21.83 1.41 -9.83
N THR A 202 20.67 1.10 -9.27
CA THR A 202 20.22 -0.28 -9.04
C THR A 202 19.97 -1.00 -10.37
N VAL A 203 19.35 -0.33 -11.35
CA VAL A 203 19.10 -0.91 -12.67
C VAL A 203 20.40 -1.27 -13.36
N LEU A 204 21.41 -0.39 -13.34
CA LEU A 204 22.71 -0.61 -13.97
C LEU A 204 23.55 -1.69 -13.26
N ALA A 205 23.42 -1.82 -11.93
CA ALA A 205 24.20 -2.79 -11.16
C ALA A 205 23.62 -4.21 -11.23
N ASP A 206 22.29 -4.34 -11.18
CA ASP A 206 21.62 -5.63 -10.96
C ASP A 206 20.74 -6.08 -12.12
N ASP A 207 20.44 -5.19 -13.06
CA ASP A 207 19.48 -5.36 -14.17
C ASP A 207 18.18 -6.07 -13.71
N PRO A 208 17.48 -5.53 -12.69
CA PRO A 208 16.35 -6.20 -12.08
C PRO A 208 15.06 -5.96 -12.88
N SER A 209 14.17 -6.95 -12.91
CA SER A 209 12.83 -6.78 -13.49
C SER A 209 11.91 -5.88 -12.64
N LEU A 210 12.14 -5.76 -11.32
CA LEU A 210 11.35 -4.98 -10.38
C LEU A 210 9.83 -5.25 -10.47
N ASN A 211 9.46 -6.51 -10.71
CA ASN A 211 8.09 -6.97 -10.88
C ASN A 211 7.65 -7.88 -9.72
N VAL A 212 6.38 -8.16 -9.66
CA VAL A 212 5.81 -9.21 -8.82
C VAL A 212 5.99 -10.54 -9.54
N ARG A 213 6.58 -11.51 -8.86
CA ARG A 213 6.75 -12.88 -9.33
C ARG A 213 5.72 -13.75 -8.64
N TRP A 214 4.57 -13.94 -9.25
CA TRP A 214 3.47 -14.72 -8.69
C TRP A 214 3.89 -16.15 -8.30
N ASN A 215 4.75 -16.79 -9.09
CA ASN A 215 5.28 -18.12 -8.80
C ASN A 215 6.07 -18.23 -7.47
N GLN A 216 6.52 -17.09 -6.92
CA GLN A 216 7.18 -17.01 -5.61
C GLN A 216 6.21 -16.74 -4.45
N PHE A 217 4.91 -16.60 -4.72
CA PHE A 217 3.92 -16.50 -3.67
C PHE A 217 3.76 -17.82 -2.91
N PRO A 218 3.40 -17.77 -1.60
CA PRO A 218 2.96 -18.94 -0.86
C PRO A 218 1.77 -19.63 -1.54
N ASP A 219 1.62 -20.93 -1.34
CA ASP A 219 0.61 -21.72 -2.06
C ASP A 219 -0.83 -21.35 -1.70
N ASP A 220 -1.09 -20.91 -0.47
CA ASP A 220 -2.37 -20.37 -0.04
C ASP A 220 -2.78 -19.11 -0.83
N LEU A 221 -1.85 -18.20 -1.07
CA LEU A 221 -2.11 -17.02 -1.91
C LEU A 221 -2.29 -17.38 -3.39
N LYS A 222 -1.52 -18.35 -3.90
CA LYS A 222 -1.72 -18.83 -5.29
C LYS A 222 -3.07 -19.50 -5.48
N ALA A 223 -3.59 -20.16 -4.45
CA ALA A 223 -4.92 -20.74 -4.48
C ALA A 223 -6.04 -19.70 -4.47
N GLU A 224 -5.80 -18.54 -3.85
CA GLU A 224 -6.78 -17.44 -3.74
C GLU A 224 -6.74 -16.48 -4.93
N TYR A 225 -5.56 -16.22 -5.51
CA TYR A 225 -5.36 -15.26 -6.60
C TYR A 225 -4.71 -15.93 -7.81
N ALA A 226 -5.40 -15.95 -8.93
CA ALA A 226 -4.80 -16.33 -10.20
C ALA A 226 -3.74 -15.30 -10.63
N GLU A 227 -2.73 -15.74 -11.39
CA GLU A 227 -1.59 -14.90 -11.77
C GLU A 227 -2.00 -13.60 -12.48
N ASP A 228 -2.98 -13.68 -13.38
CA ASP A 228 -3.50 -12.55 -14.17
C ASP A 228 -4.36 -11.57 -13.36
N THR A 229 -4.77 -11.95 -12.14
CA THR A 229 -5.54 -11.09 -11.25
C THR A 229 -4.66 -10.23 -10.35
N VAL A 230 -3.43 -10.68 -10.05
CA VAL A 230 -2.47 -9.94 -9.22
C VAL A 230 -1.89 -8.78 -10.03
N ARG A 231 -2.03 -7.58 -9.49
CA ARG A 231 -1.57 -6.36 -10.15
C ARG A 231 -0.04 -6.23 -10.09
N GLN A 232 0.58 -5.82 -11.20
CA GLN A 232 1.96 -5.34 -11.19
C GLN A 232 2.02 -3.88 -10.70
N PRO A 233 2.98 -3.51 -9.83
CA PRO A 233 3.18 -2.12 -9.41
C PRO A 233 3.70 -1.27 -10.56
N ILE A 234 3.43 0.04 -10.52
CA ILE A 234 4.11 1.01 -11.36
C ILE A 234 5.59 1.04 -10.95
N ARG A 235 6.51 0.90 -11.89
CA ARG A 235 7.95 0.92 -11.60
C ARG A 235 8.48 2.33 -11.82
N ILE A 236 8.84 3.02 -10.75
CA ILE A 236 9.36 4.38 -10.75
C ILE A 236 10.88 4.31 -10.60
N ILE A 237 11.62 4.84 -11.58
CA ILE A 237 13.08 4.81 -11.58
C ILE A 237 13.62 6.24 -11.58
N LEU A 238 14.32 6.61 -10.51
CA LEU A 238 15.03 7.89 -10.46
C LEU A 238 16.27 7.81 -11.37
N ASP A 239 16.24 8.56 -12.48
CA ASP A 239 17.26 8.51 -13.54
C ASP A 239 17.64 9.90 -14.02
N SER A 240 18.21 10.72 -13.14
CA SER A 240 18.60 12.10 -13.40
C SER A 240 19.60 12.29 -14.57
N LYS A 241 20.33 11.23 -14.95
CA LYS A 241 21.36 11.25 -16.00
C LYS A 241 20.97 10.48 -17.26
N ASN A 242 19.70 10.06 -17.39
CA ASN A 242 19.18 9.30 -18.53
C ASN A 242 20.01 8.03 -18.87
N ARG A 243 20.43 7.26 -17.85
CA ARG A 243 21.30 6.09 -18.01
C ARG A 243 20.57 4.79 -18.30
N VAL A 244 19.28 4.72 -17.95
CA VAL A 244 18.47 3.53 -18.20
C VAL A 244 18.23 3.39 -19.69
N GLN A 245 18.43 2.19 -20.23
CA GLN A 245 18.30 1.85 -21.64
C GLN A 245 17.12 0.91 -21.87
N PRO A 246 16.51 0.92 -23.08
CA PRO A 246 15.37 0.05 -23.41
C PRO A 246 15.66 -1.46 -23.32
N SER A 247 16.94 -1.84 -23.35
CA SER A 247 17.38 -3.24 -23.27
C SER A 247 17.33 -3.84 -21.86
N HIS A 248 17.12 -3.02 -20.81
CA HIS A 248 17.11 -3.54 -19.45
C HIS A 248 15.89 -4.44 -19.16
N GLN A 249 16.09 -5.42 -18.26
CA GLN A 249 15.10 -6.44 -17.87
C GLN A 249 13.77 -5.85 -17.37
N LEU A 250 13.81 -4.64 -16.80
CA LEU A 250 12.58 -4.01 -16.30
C LEU A 250 11.54 -3.76 -17.41
N PHE A 251 11.93 -3.69 -18.68
CA PHE A 251 11.00 -3.51 -19.82
C PHE A 251 10.44 -4.83 -20.38
N HIS A 252 10.90 -5.99 -19.90
CA HIS A 252 10.36 -7.28 -20.33
C HIS A 252 9.03 -7.64 -19.65
N THR A 253 8.62 -6.91 -18.61
CA THR A 253 7.30 -7.05 -17.98
C THR A 253 6.41 -5.91 -18.44
N HIS A 254 5.28 -6.24 -19.07
CA HIS A 254 4.30 -5.26 -19.54
C HIS A 254 3.53 -4.65 -18.36
N SER A 255 4.10 -3.63 -17.73
CA SER A 255 3.45 -2.80 -16.71
C SER A 255 4.09 -1.41 -16.71
N PRO A 256 3.40 -0.35 -16.23
CA PRO A 256 3.91 1.02 -16.32
C PRO A 256 5.30 1.20 -15.73
N VAL A 257 6.17 1.90 -16.46
CA VAL A 257 7.50 2.36 -16.02
C VAL A 257 7.55 3.88 -16.14
N TRP A 258 7.89 4.56 -15.06
CA TRP A 258 8.09 6.01 -15.06
C TRP A 258 9.56 6.32 -14.77
N LEU A 259 10.23 6.91 -15.77
CA LEU A 259 11.60 7.37 -15.65
C LEU A 259 11.59 8.82 -15.17
N VAL A 260 12.07 9.07 -13.95
CA VAL A 260 12.01 10.38 -13.31
C VAL A 260 13.37 11.09 -13.42
N GLY A 261 13.38 12.30 -13.94
CA GLY A 261 14.57 13.13 -14.06
C GLY A 261 14.23 14.54 -14.51
N SER A 262 15.27 15.39 -14.66
CA SER A 262 15.13 16.79 -15.12
C SER A 262 15.54 17.00 -16.58
N ILE A 263 16.22 16.03 -17.18
CA ILE A 263 16.73 16.13 -18.55
C ILE A 263 15.79 15.36 -19.48
N PRO A 264 15.21 16.01 -20.52
CA PRO A 264 14.43 15.33 -21.55
C PRO A 264 15.22 14.22 -22.25
N ARG A 265 14.52 13.17 -22.67
CA ARG A 265 15.08 12.05 -23.46
C ARG A 265 14.15 11.68 -24.61
N ASP A 266 14.71 11.02 -25.62
CA ASP A 266 13.90 10.42 -26.67
C ASP A 266 13.16 9.20 -26.13
N MET A 267 11.84 9.29 -26.05
CA MET A 267 10.96 8.22 -25.57
C MET A 267 10.53 7.26 -26.69
N SER A 268 10.78 7.56 -27.95
CA SER A 268 10.37 6.74 -29.10
C SER A 268 11.03 5.36 -29.14
N VAL A 269 12.17 5.21 -28.47
CA VAL A 269 12.92 3.95 -28.38
C VAL A 269 12.48 3.05 -27.22
N PHE A 270 11.60 3.55 -26.33
CA PHE A 270 11.08 2.81 -25.20
C PHE A 270 9.71 2.20 -25.51
N PRO A 271 9.30 1.13 -24.78
CA PRO A 271 7.94 0.59 -24.92
C PRO A 271 6.87 1.65 -24.62
N ASP A 272 5.68 1.49 -25.18
CA ASP A 272 4.51 2.38 -25.01
C ASP A 272 4.01 2.53 -23.57
N PHE A 273 4.30 1.54 -22.70
CA PHE A 273 4.01 1.61 -21.27
C PHE A 273 5.09 2.33 -20.44
N CYS A 274 6.13 2.87 -21.08
CA CYS A 274 7.17 3.67 -20.44
C CYS A 274 6.93 5.16 -20.66
N GLU A 275 6.92 5.93 -19.58
CA GLU A 275 6.76 7.40 -19.61
C GLU A 275 7.97 8.07 -18.96
N GLN A 276 8.32 9.27 -19.43
CA GLN A 276 9.22 10.15 -18.69
C GLN A 276 8.41 11.13 -17.84
N MET A 277 8.75 11.22 -16.55
CA MET A 277 8.28 12.27 -15.66
C MET A 277 9.40 13.30 -15.50
N LEU A 278 9.20 14.48 -16.10
CA LEU A 278 10.14 15.59 -15.95
C LEU A 278 9.80 16.40 -14.71
N LEU A 279 10.78 16.55 -13.83
CA LEU A 279 10.74 17.41 -12.65
C LEU A 279 11.81 18.50 -12.79
N PRO A 280 11.70 19.65 -12.07
CA PRO A 280 12.75 20.66 -12.03
C PRO A 280 14.11 20.07 -11.61
N GLU A 281 15.20 20.68 -12.05
CA GLU A 281 16.52 20.35 -11.52
C GLU A 281 16.54 20.61 -9.99
N ASN A 282 17.13 19.69 -9.24
CA ASN A 282 17.17 19.74 -7.77
C ASN A 282 15.80 19.63 -7.06
N TYR A 283 14.82 18.95 -7.66
CA TYR A 283 13.59 18.62 -6.96
C TYR A 283 13.86 17.83 -5.68
N ASP A 284 13.07 18.08 -4.64
CA ASP A 284 13.07 17.31 -3.40
C ASP A 284 12.06 16.15 -3.47
N PHE A 285 12.07 15.30 -2.44
CA PHE A 285 11.10 14.20 -2.36
C PHE A 285 9.70 14.69 -2.07
N ASP A 286 9.52 15.88 -1.49
CA ASP A 286 8.20 16.44 -1.25
C ASP A 286 7.47 16.73 -2.56
N LEU A 287 8.15 17.36 -3.52
CA LEU A 287 7.62 17.60 -4.85
C LEU A 287 7.35 16.29 -5.59
N LEU A 288 8.30 15.34 -5.56
CA LEU A 288 8.10 14.02 -6.18
C LEU A 288 6.85 13.32 -5.62
N MET A 289 6.70 13.25 -4.29
CA MET A 289 5.54 12.61 -3.66
C MET A 289 4.22 13.32 -4.01
N THR A 290 4.24 14.65 -4.12
CA THR A 290 3.09 15.45 -4.54
C THR A 290 2.68 15.10 -5.98
N GLU A 291 3.63 15.03 -6.92
CA GLU A 291 3.34 14.66 -8.30
C GLU A 291 2.85 13.21 -8.44
N LEU A 292 3.41 12.29 -7.66
CA LEU A 292 2.96 10.89 -7.62
C LEU A 292 1.54 10.78 -7.04
N GLY A 293 1.21 11.56 -6.01
CA GLY A 293 -0.13 11.61 -5.44
C GLY A 293 -1.19 12.11 -6.43
N LYS A 294 -0.88 13.13 -7.24
CA LYS A 294 -1.73 13.62 -8.33
C LYS A 294 -2.01 12.53 -9.37
N ARG A 295 -1.05 11.64 -9.61
CA ARG A 295 -1.17 10.47 -10.49
C ARG A 295 -1.79 9.23 -9.81
N GLN A 296 -2.46 9.43 -8.67
CA GLN A 296 -3.17 8.40 -7.90
C GLN A 296 -2.29 7.27 -7.35
N VAL A 297 -1.01 7.52 -7.11
CA VAL A 297 -0.15 6.59 -6.37
C VAL A 297 -0.52 6.66 -4.89
N ASN A 298 -1.06 5.58 -4.33
CA ASN A 298 -1.44 5.50 -2.91
C ASN A 298 -0.25 5.15 -2.02
N SER A 299 0.56 4.18 -2.46
CA SER A 299 1.68 3.65 -1.69
C SER A 299 2.88 3.36 -2.57
N ILE A 300 4.07 3.52 -1.98
CA ILE A 300 5.35 3.29 -2.64
C ILE A 300 6.14 2.29 -1.80
N TRP A 301 6.55 1.19 -2.42
CA TRP A 301 7.53 0.27 -1.91
C TRP A 301 8.91 0.64 -2.47
N VAL A 302 9.83 1.06 -1.63
CA VAL A 302 11.16 1.51 -2.05
C VAL A 302 12.16 0.36 -1.93
N GLU A 303 12.80 0.03 -3.04
CA GLU A 303 13.93 -0.90 -3.09
C GLU A 303 15.13 -0.20 -3.72
N ALA A 304 16.09 0.21 -2.89
CA ALA A 304 17.25 0.96 -3.34
C ALA A 304 18.46 0.74 -2.43
N GLY A 305 19.61 1.24 -2.89
CA GLY A 305 20.85 1.21 -2.12
C GLY A 305 20.92 2.30 -1.04
N ALA A 306 22.00 2.27 -0.26
CA ALA A 306 22.21 3.10 0.92
C ALA A 306 22.08 4.63 0.68
N ASN A 307 22.41 5.10 -0.53
CA ASN A 307 22.32 6.53 -0.87
C ASN A 307 20.87 7.03 -0.89
N LEU A 308 20.00 6.34 -1.67
CA LEU A 308 18.58 6.74 -1.71
C LEU A 308 17.92 6.54 -0.35
N ALA A 309 18.25 5.47 0.37
CA ALA A 309 17.74 5.22 1.72
C ALA A 309 18.09 6.37 2.66
N GLY A 310 19.34 6.81 2.69
CA GLY A 310 19.78 7.95 3.50
C GLY A 310 19.07 9.25 3.12
N SER A 311 19.00 9.56 1.81
CA SER A 311 18.34 10.80 1.35
C SER A 311 16.85 10.84 1.70
N LEU A 312 16.13 9.72 1.60
CA LEU A 312 14.72 9.63 2.01
C LEU A 312 14.53 9.84 3.52
N ILE A 313 15.44 9.29 4.33
CA ILE A 313 15.41 9.43 5.79
C ILE A 313 15.73 10.89 6.19
N GLU A 314 16.78 11.50 5.62
CA GLU A 314 17.17 12.90 5.90
C GLU A 314 16.05 13.89 5.53
N GLN A 315 15.32 13.64 4.46
CA GLN A 315 14.20 14.49 4.03
C GLN A 315 12.85 14.11 4.66
N HIS A 316 12.83 13.23 5.67
CA HIS A 316 11.61 12.78 6.35
C HIS A 316 10.53 12.25 5.40
N ALA A 317 10.95 11.62 4.29
CA ALA A 317 10.07 11.12 3.25
C ALA A 317 9.65 9.65 3.45
N VAL A 318 9.95 9.04 4.59
CA VAL A 318 9.64 7.65 4.92
C VAL A 318 8.57 7.60 5.99
N ASP A 319 7.46 6.89 5.70
CA ASP A 319 6.39 6.65 6.66
C ASP A 319 6.58 5.36 7.45
N GLU A 320 7.22 4.36 6.83
CA GLU A 320 7.47 3.06 7.46
C GLU A 320 8.81 2.50 6.96
N LEU A 321 9.67 2.13 7.89
CA LEU A 321 10.95 1.48 7.60
C LEU A 321 10.83 -0.01 7.87
N ILE A 322 11.06 -0.83 6.85
CA ILE A 322 10.99 -2.29 6.93
C ILE A 322 12.37 -2.86 6.69
N ILE A 323 12.91 -3.56 7.69
CA ILE A 323 14.26 -4.14 7.64
C ILE A 323 14.17 -5.66 7.73
N TYR A 324 14.73 -6.35 6.74
CA TYR A 324 14.97 -7.79 6.80
C TYR A 324 16.41 -8.02 7.29
N VAL A 325 16.57 -8.72 8.41
CA VAL A 325 17.86 -9.01 9.04
C VAL A 325 18.19 -10.48 8.84
N ALA A 326 19.26 -10.74 8.07
CA ALA A 326 19.75 -12.09 7.84
C ALA A 326 20.76 -12.52 8.91
N PRO A 327 20.80 -13.80 9.30
CA PRO A 327 21.74 -14.32 10.31
C PRO A 327 23.16 -14.51 9.72
N LYS A 328 23.74 -13.43 9.20
CA LYS A 328 25.06 -13.36 8.55
C LYS A 328 25.87 -12.20 9.10
N LEU A 329 27.20 -12.29 9.01
CA LEU A 329 28.13 -11.20 9.28
C LEU A 329 28.93 -10.93 8.00
N LEU A 330 29.02 -9.69 7.57
CA LEU A 330 29.72 -9.30 6.35
C LEU A 330 31.03 -8.53 6.62
N GLY A 331 31.22 -8.05 7.86
CA GLY A 331 32.46 -7.39 8.31
C GLY A 331 32.51 -5.89 8.03
N ASP A 332 33.54 -5.24 8.59
CA ASP A 332 33.62 -3.78 8.67
C ASP A 332 33.78 -3.08 7.32
N ASN A 333 34.43 -3.71 6.35
CA ASN A 333 34.64 -3.14 5.02
C ASN A 333 33.39 -3.23 4.12
N ALA A 334 32.35 -3.95 4.57
CA ALA A 334 31.10 -4.08 3.84
C ALA A 334 30.27 -2.80 3.87
N ARG A 335 29.34 -2.62 2.91
CA ARG A 335 28.53 -1.41 2.77
C ARG A 335 27.49 -1.31 3.88
N GLY A 336 27.39 -0.11 4.50
CA GLY A 336 26.41 0.17 5.54
C GLY A 336 24.97 0.25 5.02
N LEU A 337 24.02 0.26 5.97
CA LEU A 337 22.59 0.20 5.71
C LEU A 337 22.05 1.44 4.98
N CYS A 338 22.48 2.64 5.40
CA CYS A 338 22.12 3.91 4.78
C CYS A 338 23.27 4.91 4.91
N GLN A 339 23.33 5.88 4.00
CA GLN A 339 24.30 6.96 4.06
C GLN A 339 23.63 8.21 4.63
N LEU A 340 24.14 8.67 5.78
CA LEU A 340 23.72 9.89 6.48
C LEU A 340 24.94 10.79 6.69
N PRO A 341 25.46 11.44 5.62
CA PRO A 341 26.74 12.13 5.64
C PRO A 341 26.78 13.37 6.56
N HIS A 342 25.62 13.92 6.89
CA HIS A 342 25.51 15.11 7.75
C HIS A 342 25.26 14.76 9.22
N LEU A 343 25.22 13.47 9.57
CA LEU A 343 25.01 13.01 10.94
C LEU A 343 26.34 13.00 11.70
N GLU A 344 26.57 14.00 12.57
CA GLU A 344 27.80 14.13 13.33
C GLU A 344 27.61 13.82 14.83
N LYS A 345 26.40 13.95 15.36
CA LYS A 345 26.12 13.74 16.78
C LYS A 345 25.08 12.66 16.98
N LEU A 346 25.27 11.82 18.00
CA LEU A 346 24.32 10.79 18.36
C LEU A 346 22.93 11.35 18.71
N ALA A 347 22.87 12.55 19.29
CA ALA A 347 21.62 13.22 19.61
C ALA A 347 20.77 13.61 18.38
N ASP A 348 21.41 13.76 17.21
CA ASP A 348 20.75 14.10 15.95
C ASP A 348 20.30 12.86 15.16
N ALA A 349 20.62 11.65 15.68
CA ALA A 349 20.28 10.40 14.99
C ALA A 349 18.76 10.24 14.84
N PRO A 350 18.24 9.93 13.64
CA PRO A 350 16.83 9.67 13.43
C PRO A 350 16.33 8.51 14.31
N LEU A 351 15.32 8.78 15.12
CA LEU A 351 14.74 7.77 16.01
C LEU A 351 13.51 7.09 15.36
N TRP A 352 13.41 5.80 15.57
CA TRP A 352 12.36 4.95 15.03
C TRP A 352 11.72 4.15 16.16
N GLN A 353 10.40 3.98 16.10
CA GLN A 353 9.62 3.17 17.02
C GLN A 353 9.32 1.82 16.40
N LEU A 354 9.78 0.73 17.03
CA LEU A 354 9.46 -0.63 16.60
C LEU A 354 7.95 -0.88 16.74
N GLN A 355 7.32 -1.31 15.67
CA GLN A 355 5.92 -1.71 15.62
C GLN A 355 5.76 -3.23 15.63
N GLU A 356 6.59 -3.91 14.85
CA GLU A 356 6.48 -5.35 14.67
C GLU A 356 7.85 -5.99 14.51
N CYS A 357 8.00 -7.19 15.05
CA CYS A 357 9.17 -8.06 14.87
C CYS A 357 8.66 -9.47 14.56
N GLU A 358 8.86 -9.92 13.34
CA GLU A 358 8.37 -11.20 12.83
C GLU A 358 9.56 -12.07 12.39
N ARG A 359 9.53 -13.38 12.74
CA ARG A 359 10.46 -14.34 12.17
C ARG A 359 9.98 -14.82 10.80
N ILE A 360 10.79 -14.61 9.77
CA ILE A 360 10.50 -14.98 8.38
C ILE A 360 11.53 -16.01 7.90
N GLY A 361 11.24 -17.29 8.09
CA GLY A 361 12.21 -18.35 7.89
C GLY A 361 13.35 -18.24 8.92
N ASP A 362 14.58 -18.07 8.48
CA ASP A 362 15.74 -17.81 9.33
C ASP A 362 16.04 -16.32 9.54
N ASP A 363 15.38 -15.45 8.76
CA ASP A 363 15.52 -14.00 8.85
C ASP A 363 14.53 -13.39 9.87
N LEU A 364 14.80 -12.14 10.28
CA LEU A 364 13.84 -11.31 11.00
C LEU A 364 13.33 -10.21 10.09
N LYS A 365 12.02 -9.91 10.15
CA LYS A 365 11.41 -8.72 9.56
C LYS A 365 11.04 -7.77 10.68
N LEU A 366 11.57 -6.57 10.61
CA LEU A 366 11.34 -5.50 11.58
C LEU A 366 10.59 -4.37 10.88
N SER A 367 9.49 -3.90 11.46
CA SER A 367 8.74 -2.74 10.97
C SER A 367 8.83 -1.60 11.98
N TYR A 368 9.16 -0.40 11.50
CA TYR A 368 9.34 0.78 12.33
C TYR A 368 8.55 1.96 11.76
N LEU A 369 8.00 2.79 12.64
CA LEU A 369 7.49 4.11 12.30
C LEU A 369 8.48 5.21 12.77
N PRO A 370 8.55 6.36 12.07
CA PRO A 370 9.37 7.48 12.55
C PRO A 370 8.83 7.97 13.89
N ASN A 371 9.74 8.19 14.84
CA ASN A 371 9.36 8.78 16.13
C ASN A 371 9.23 10.29 15.97
N LEU A 372 8.00 10.77 15.78
CA LEU A 372 7.69 12.19 15.59
C LEU A 372 7.68 13.00 16.91
N LEU A 373 7.93 12.35 18.06
CA LEU A 373 7.78 12.97 19.39
C LEU A 373 8.98 13.78 19.87
N ILE A 374 10.05 13.94 19.07
CA ILE A 374 11.24 14.69 19.50
C ILE A 374 11.56 15.79 18.47
N LYS A 375 10.73 16.83 18.46
CA LYS A 375 11.09 18.21 18.10
C LYS A 375 10.23 19.14 18.96
N GLU A 376 10.57 19.24 20.24
CA GLU A 376 10.29 20.42 21.05
C GLU A 376 11.57 21.24 21.19
#